data_fd78d2bea6ed80e6648cae47097df557
#
_entry.id   fd78d2bea6ed80e6648cae47097df557
#
_cell.length_a   1.000
_cell.length_b   1.000
_cell.length_c   1.000
_cell.angle_alpha   90.00
_cell.angle_beta   90.00
_cell.angle_gamma   90.00
#
_symmetry.space_group_name_H-M   'P 1'
#
loop_
_entity.id
_entity.type
_entity.pdbx_description
1 polymer ?
#
loop_
_entity_poly.entity_id
_entity_poly.type
_entity_poly.pdbx_seq_one_letter_code
_entity_poly.pdbx_strand_id
1 'polypeptide(L)'
;MFGRKVIYSDATEVNEGNIANILQKAMAVHAANRADMEYLYRYYKGDQPILSRVKDVRPEINNKIVENRANEIVSFKVGYLMGEPVQYVSRAADEKIAEMVTKLNDYVLSEDKPAKDKELADWFHICGTAYRMVMPDTPEDEDEAPFE
;
A
#
# COMPACT_ATOMS: atom_id res chain seq x y z
N MET A 1 -4.48 -21.08 -0.46
CA MET A 1 -3.22 -20.38 -0.71
C MET A 1 -3.58 -18.95 -1.07
N PHE A 2 -3.22 -17.99 -0.23
CA PHE A 2 -3.49 -16.58 -0.48
C PHE A 2 -2.55 -16.09 -1.57
N GLY A 3 -3.04 -15.96 -2.79
CA GLY A 3 -2.29 -15.43 -3.92
C GLY A 3 -3.12 -14.39 -4.65
N ARG A 4 -2.53 -13.23 -4.94
CA ARG A 4 -3.20 -12.21 -5.74
C ARG A 4 -3.50 -12.73 -7.12
N LYS A 5 -4.78 -12.67 -7.49
CA LYS A 5 -5.16 -12.93 -8.88
C LYS A 5 -4.75 -11.74 -9.73
N VAL A 6 -4.03 -12.02 -10.80
CA VAL A 6 -3.64 -11.01 -11.77
C VAL A 6 -4.85 -10.71 -12.66
N ILE A 7 -5.03 -9.44 -12.97
CA ILE A 7 -6.08 -8.97 -13.87
C ILE A 7 -5.50 -8.91 -15.28
N TYR A 8 -6.09 -9.66 -16.19
CA TYR A 8 -5.72 -9.65 -17.60
C TYR A 8 -6.83 -9.02 -18.43
N SER A 9 -6.44 -8.28 -19.45
CA SER A 9 -7.33 -7.78 -20.48
C SER A 9 -6.93 -8.36 -21.83
N ASP A 10 -7.88 -8.84 -22.58
CA ASP A 10 -7.67 -9.31 -23.97
C ASP A 10 -7.60 -8.12 -24.96
N ALA A 11 -7.90 -6.91 -24.49
CA ALA A 11 -7.88 -5.72 -25.31
C ALA A 11 -6.45 -5.18 -25.43
N THR A 12 -6.02 -4.96 -26.67
CA THR A 12 -4.71 -4.36 -26.99
C THR A 12 -4.69 -2.87 -26.63
N GLU A 13 -5.85 -2.20 -26.73
CA GLU A 13 -6.01 -0.78 -26.42
C GLU A 13 -7.30 -0.57 -25.62
N VAL A 14 -7.28 0.38 -24.71
CA VAL A 14 -8.44 0.81 -23.93
C VAL A 14 -9.09 2.00 -24.63
N ASN A 15 -10.37 1.89 -24.95
CA ASN A 15 -11.15 2.94 -25.61
C ASN A 15 -12.55 3.05 -24.98
N GLU A 16 -13.30 4.07 -25.34
CA GLU A 16 -14.63 4.34 -24.80
C GLU A 16 -15.61 3.18 -24.99
N GLY A 17 -15.46 2.40 -26.07
CA GLY A 17 -16.35 1.27 -26.38
C GLY A 17 -16.09 0.02 -25.54
N ASN A 18 -14.87 -0.17 -25.02
CA ASN A 18 -14.49 -1.39 -24.30
C ASN A 18 -14.18 -1.18 -22.81
N ILE A 19 -13.97 0.06 -22.37
CA ILE A 19 -13.55 0.39 -20.99
C ILE A 19 -14.52 -0.16 -19.94
N ALA A 20 -15.83 -0.05 -20.17
CA ALA A 20 -16.83 -0.53 -19.21
C ALA A 20 -16.72 -2.05 -18.97
N ASN A 21 -16.53 -2.82 -20.04
CA ASN A 21 -16.38 -4.27 -19.97
C ASN A 21 -15.06 -4.67 -19.29
N ILE A 22 -13.97 -3.97 -19.61
CA ILE A 22 -12.65 -4.19 -18.99
C ILE A 22 -12.73 -3.90 -17.48
N LEU A 23 -13.34 -2.78 -17.09
CA LEU A 23 -13.54 -2.42 -15.69
C LEU A 23 -14.42 -3.45 -14.96
N GLN A 24 -15.50 -3.91 -15.55
CA GLN A 24 -16.36 -4.92 -14.92
C GLN A 24 -15.59 -6.21 -14.64
N LYS A 25 -14.79 -6.69 -15.60
CA LYS A 25 -13.94 -7.88 -15.42
C LYS A 25 -12.88 -7.64 -14.34
N ALA A 26 -12.22 -6.48 -14.38
CA ALA A 26 -11.21 -6.11 -13.40
C ALA A 26 -11.77 -6.03 -11.99
N MET A 27 -12.94 -5.42 -11.82
CA MET A 27 -13.62 -5.30 -10.52
C MET A 27 -14.07 -6.65 -9.96
N ALA A 28 -14.49 -7.58 -10.80
CA ALA A 28 -14.83 -8.94 -10.37
C ALA A 28 -13.62 -9.67 -9.77
N VAL A 29 -12.45 -9.55 -10.41
CA VAL A 29 -11.20 -10.12 -9.87
C VAL A 29 -10.76 -9.36 -8.62
N HIS A 30 -10.88 -8.03 -8.62
CA HIS A 30 -10.55 -7.19 -7.49
C HIS A 30 -11.38 -7.53 -6.25
N ALA A 31 -12.68 -7.82 -6.40
CA ALA A 31 -13.55 -8.21 -5.29
C ALA A 31 -13.02 -9.44 -4.53
N ALA A 32 -12.51 -10.44 -5.26
CA ALA A 32 -11.88 -11.60 -4.64
C ALA A 32 -10.56 -11.26 -3.92
N ASN A 33 -9.73 -10.42 -4.55
CA ASN A 33 -8.49 -9.93 -3.93
C ASN A 33 -8.78 -9.08 -2.68
N ARG A 34 -9.83 -8.25 -2.73
CA ARG A 34 -10.25 -7.41 -1.61
C ARG A 34 -10.65 -8.24 -0.39
N ALA A 35 -11.38 -9.33 -0.57
CA ALA A 35 -11.75 -10.21 0.55
C ALA A 35 -10.51 -10.78 1.26
N ASP A 36 -9.48 -11.17 0.49
CA ASP A 36 -8.20 -11.61 1.05
C ASP A 36 -7.46 -10.47 1.79
N MET A 37 -7.49 -9.25 1.24
CA MET A 37 -6.88 -8.08 1.89
C MET A 37 -7.57 -7.75 3.22
N GLU A 38 -8.90 -7.75 3.24
CA GLU A 38 -9.68 -7.51 4.46
C GLU A 38 -9.39 -8.56 5.53
N TYR A 39 -9.28 -9.82 5.14
CA TYR A 39 -8.88 -10.89 6.07
C TYR A 39 -7.48 -10.66 6.65
N LEU A 40 -6.48 -10.34 5.82
CA LEU A 40 -5.11 -10.08 6.26
C LEU A 40 -5.03 -8.85 7.18
N TYR A 41 -5.77 -7.80 6.85
CA TYR A 41 -5.82 -6.59 7.68
C TYR A 41 -6.45 -6.88 9.04
N ARG A 42 -7.56 -7.61 9.10
CA ARG A 42 -8.18 -8.03 10.36
C ARG A 42 -7.21 -8.88 11.19
N TYR A 43 -6.52 -9.82 10.55
CA TYR A 43 -5.51 -10.64 11.21
C TYR A 43 -4.37 -9.79 11.79
N TYR A 44 -3.88 -8.81 11.03
CA TYR A 44 -2.90 -7.83 11.50
C TYR A 44 -3.42 -7.00 12.70
N LYS A 45 -4.71 -6.70 12.75
CA LYS A 45 -5.35 -6.01 13.88
C LYS A 45 -5.57 -6.92 15.10
N GLY A 46 -5.25 -8.20 15.02
CA GLY A 46 -5.43 -9.17 16.09
C GLY A 46 -6.79 -9.87 16.07
N ASP A 47 -7.65 -9.59 15.09
CA ASP A 47 -8.90 -10.32 14.87
C ASP A 47 -8.57 -11.67 14.19
N GLN A 48 -8.06 -12.59 14.98
CA GLN A 48 -7.63 -13.90 14.52
C GLN A 48 -8.78 -14.92 14.59
N PRO A 49 -8.81 -15.93 13.70
CA PRO A 49 -9.86 -16.94 13.64
C PRO A 49 -10.10 -17.69 14.96
N ILE A 50 -9.09 -17.76 15.82
CA ILE A 50 -9.22 -18.40 17.12
C ILE A 50 -10.27 -17.73 18.01
N LEU A 51 -10.52 -16.43 17.82
CA LEU A 51 -11.52 -15.67 18.60
C LEU A 51 -12.95 -16.13 18.31
N SER A 52 -13.20 -16.59 17.06
CA SER A 52 -14.51 -17.11 16.63
C SER A 52 -14.66 -18.63 16.84
N ARG A 53 -13.59 -19.30 17.28
CA ARG A 53 -13.65 -20.77 17.49
C ARG A 53 -14.70 -21.14 18.50
N VAL A 54 -15.57 -22.06 18.14
CA VAL A 54 -16.52 -22.74 19.02
C VAL A 54 -16.04 -24.17 19.24
N LYS A 55 -16.15 -24.65 20.50
CA LYS A 55 -15.89 -26.05 20.85
C LYS A 55 -17.19 -26.70 21.24
N ASP A 56 -17.51 -27.81 20.61
CA ASP A 56 -18.71 -28.59 20.91
C ASP A 56 -18.52 -29.46 22.18
N VAL A 57 -17.26 -29.86 22.43
CA VAL A 57 -16.89 -30.67 23.60
C VAL A 57 -16.19 -29.74 24.62
N ARG A 58 -16.73 -29.66 25.82
CA ARG A 58 -16.26 -28.84 26.94
C ARG A 58 -16.15 -27.34 26.53
N PRO A 59 -17.27 -26.70 26.20
CA PRO A 59 -17.28 -25.29 25.75
C PRO A 59 -16.74 -24.33 26.84
N GLU A 60 -16.82 -24.70 28.12
CA GLU A 60 -16.29 -23.95 29.25
C GLU A 60 -14.76 -23.87 29.28
N ILE A 61 -14.06 -24.79 28.58
CA ILE A 61 -12.60 -24.80 28.46
C ILE A 61 -12.23 -24.35 27.05
N ASN A 62 -12.47 -23.08 26.74
CA ASN A 62 -12.20 -22.51 25.43
C ASN A 62 -11.29 -21.27 25.55
N ASN A 63 -10.04 -21.52 25.88
CA ASN A 63 -9.03 -20.45 25.94
C ASN A 63 -8.77 -19.93 24.52
N LYS A 64 -8.96 -18.60 24.35
CA LYS A 64 -8.73 -17.88 23.09
C LYS A 64 -7.59 -16.91 23.31
N ILE A 65 -6.38 -17.35 23.07
CA ILE A 65 -5.18 -16.53 23.23
C ILE A 65 -4.78 -16.04 21.86
N VAL A 66 -4.65 -14.73 21.71
CA VAL A 66 -4.15 -14.07 20.50
C VAL A 66 -2.77 -13.52 20.78
N GLU A 67 -1.80 -14.00 20.04
CA GLU A 67 -0.46 -13.44 19.99
C GLU A 67 -0.29 -12.75 18.63
N ASN A 68 -0.25 -11.40 18.64
CA ASN A 68 -0.29 -10.64 17.39
C ASN A 68 1.10 -10.50 16.75
N ARG A 69 1.67 -11.64 16.37
CA ARG A 69 2.97 -11.70 15.68
C ARG A 69 2.97 -11.03 14.31
N ALA A 70 1.82 -10.97 13.65
CA ALA A 70 1.70 -10.29 12.35
C ALA A 70 2.01 -8.79 12.50
N ASN A 71 1.42 -8.14 13.51
CA ASN A 71 1.70 -6.73 13.80
C ASN A 71 3.19 -6.50 14.13
N GLU A 72 3.75 -7.35 14.99
CA GLU A 72 5.15 -7.28 15.38
C GLU A 72 6.10 -7.36 14.16
N ILE A 73 5.86 -8.32 13.27
CA ILE A 73 6.69 -8.53 12.06
C ILE A 73 6.56 -7.34 11.11
N VAL A 74 5.35 -6.84 10.88
CA VAL A 74 5.12 -5.68 9.99
C VAL A 74 5.81 -4.45 10.57
N SER A 75 5.58 -4.15 11.84
CA SER A 75 6.18 -2.99 12.51
C SER A 75 7.71 -3.04 12.47
N PHE A 76 8.30 -4.22 12.71
CA PHE A 76 9.74 -4.40 12.61
C PHE A 76 10.25 -4.16 11.18
N LYS A 77 9.61 -4.76 10.17
CA LYS A 77 10.03 -4.61 8.78
C LYS A 77 9.91 -3.17 8.29
N VAL A 78 8.79 -2.52 8.58
CA VAL A 78 8.57 -1.13 8.18
C VAL A 78 9.53 -0.19 8.91
N GLY A 79 9.74 -0.40 10.21
CA GLY A 79 10.73 0.37 10.96
C GLY A 79 12.16 0.21 10.43
N TYR A 80 12.52 -0.99 10.01
CA TYR A 80 13.85 -1.26 9.43
C TYR A 80 14.01 -0.66 8.02
N LEU A 81 13.00 -0.77 7.16
CA LEU A 81 13.07 -0.35 5.77
C LEU A 81 12.83 1.16 5.57
N MET A 82 11.96 1.75 6.40
CA MET A 82 11.50 3.14 6.28
C MET A 82 11.84 3.96 7.54
N GLY A 83 12.84 3.52 8.30
CA GLY A 83 13.33 4.26 9.48
C GLY A 83 14.01 5.57 9.11
N GLU A 84 14.64 5.60 7.95
CA GLU A 84 15.24 6.80 7.36
C GLU A 84 14.50 7.18 6.08
N PRO A 85 14.32 8.48 5.81
CA PRO A 85 13.70 8.96 4.58
C PRO A 85 14.48 8.53 3.33
N VAL A 86 13.76 8.17 2.28
CA VAL A 86 14.36 7.91 0.96
C VAL A 86 14.92 9.23 0.41
N GLN A 87 16.21 9.23 0.07
CA GLN A 87 16.89 10.38 -0.51
C GLN A 87 17.22 10.11 -1.98
N TYR A 88 17.03 11.12 -2.80
CA TYR A 88 17.45 11.10 -4.20
C TYR A 88 18.90 11.60 -4.27
N VAL A 89 19.71 10.93 -5.07
CA VAL A 89 21.11 11.30 -5.28
C VAL A 89 21.42 11.39 -6.77
N SER A 90 22.18 12.41 -7.16
CA SER A 90 22.69 12.51 -8.51
C SER A 90 23.97 11.68 -8.66
N ARG A 91 24.09 10.94 -9.76
CA ARG A 91 25.33 10.30 -10.17
C ARG A 91 26.18 11.16 -11.12
N ALA A 92 25.61 12.26 -11.59
CA ALA A 92 26.31 13.19 -12.47
C ALA A 92 27.18 14.15 -11.66
N ALA A 93 28.38 14.44 -12.15
CA ALA A 93 29.30 15.42 -11.55
C ALA A 93 28.95 16.87 -11.95
N ASP A 94 27.69 17.15 -12.29
CA ASP A 94 27.20 18.47 -12.70
C ASP A 94 26.58 19.17 -11.49
N GLU A 95 27.11 20.34 -11.17
CA GLU A 95 26.68 21.16 -10.01
C GLU A 95 25.19 21.59 -10.14
N LYS A 96 24.73 21.89 -11.34
CA LYS A 96 23.32 22.26 -11.58
C LYS A 96 22.37 21.11 -11.28
N ILE A 97 22.76 19.89 -11.67
CA ILE A 97 21.96 18.70 -11.39
C ILE A 97 21.97 18.42 -9.88
N ALA A 98 23.10 18.59 -9.21
CA ALA A 98 23.18 18.43 -7.76
C ALA A 98 22.26 19.43 -7.02
N GLU A 99 22.22 20.68 -7.46
CA GLU A 99 21.31 21.71 -6.92
C GLU A 99 19.83 21.32 -7.13
N MET A 100 19.48 20.85 -8.33
CA MET A 100 18.10 20.41 -8.62
C MET A 100 17.69 19.22 -7.74
N VAL A 101 18.60 18.26 -7.52
CA VAL A 101 18.32 17.11 -6.65
C VAL A 101 18.16 17.53 -5.19
N THR A 102 18.92 18.53 -4.73
CA THR A 102 18.74 19.10 -3.39
C THR A 102 17.37 19.74 -3.24
N LYS A 103 16.96 20.58 -4.19
CA LYS A 103 15.60 21.18 -4.20
C LYS A 103 14.50 20.10 -4.23
N LEU A 104 14.69 19.03 -5.01
CA LEU A 104 13.76 17.91 -5.04
C LEU A 104 13.64 17.22 -3.67
N ASN A 105 14.76 16.98 -2.99
CA ASN A 105 14.73 16.37 -1.66
C ASN A 105 14.04 17.27 -0.63
N ASP A 106 14.30 18.59 -0.68
CA ASP A 106 13.67 19.57 0.19
C ASP A 106 12.15 19.62 -0.05
N TYR A 107 11.73 19.63 -1.31
CA TYR A 107 10.32 19.60 -1.70
C TYR A 107 9.63 18.30 -1.22
N VAL A 108 10.23 17.15 -1.51
CA VAL A 108 9.72 15.82 -1.10
C VAL A 108 9.57 15.71 0.43
N LEU A 109 10.48 16.37 1.18
CA LEU A 109 10.42 16.39 2.62
C LEU A 109 9.30 17.33 3.12
N SER A 110 9.11 18.50 2.47
CA SER A 110 8.05 19.45 2.82
C SER A 110 6.65 18.88 2.59
N GLU A 111 6.49 18.00 1.59
CA GLU A 111 5.23 17.33 1.26
C GLU A 111 4.92 16.08 2.12
N ASP A 112 5.64 15.91 3.22
CA ASP A 112 5.47 14.78 4.15
C ASP A 112 5.58 13.39 3.49
N LYS A 113 6.31 13.33 2.37
CA LYS A 113 6.50 12.07 1.62
C LYS A 113 7.04 10.93 2.48
N PRO A 114 7.95 11.13 3.43
CA PRO A 114 8.44 10.03 4.29
C PRO A 114 7.33 9.35 5.08
N ALA A 115 6.34 10.09 5.61
CA ALA A 115 5.20 9.51 6.30
C ALA A 115 4.28 8.77 5.31
N LYS A 116 4.01 9.36 4.16
CA LYS A 116 3.24 8.73 3.07
C LYS A 116 3.91 7.44 2.56
N ASP A 117 5.24 7.39 2.46
CA ASP A 117 6.00 6.20 2.06
C ASP A 117 5.95 5.11 3.14
N LYS A 118 6.01 5.49 4.42
CA LYS A 118 5.86 4.56 5.52
C LYS A 118 4.47 3.94 5.56
N GLU A 119 3.42 4.73 5.39
CA GLU A 119 2.05 4.24 5.29
C GLU A 119 1.88 3.27 4.11
N LEU A 120 2.45 3.60 2.95
CA LEU A 120 2.45 2.71 1.78
C LEU A 120 3.15 1.38 2.08
N ALA A 121 4.28 1.42 2.80
CA ALA A 121 5.01 0.24 3.22
C ALA A 121 4.22 -0.60 4.22
N ASP A 122 3.50 0.01 5.17
CA ASP A 122 2.60 -0.70 6.08
C ASP A 122 1.54 -1.48 5.30
N TRP A 123 0.81 -0.83 4.40
CA TRP A 123 -0.19 -1.50 3.56
C TRP A 123 0.39 -2.60 2.68
N PHE A 124 1.57 -2.37 2.12
CA PHE A 124 2.27 -3.37 1.32
C PHE A 124 2.62 -4.63 2.14
N HIS A 125 3.11 -4.45 3.37
CA HIS A 125 3.47 -5.57 4.23
C HIS A 125 2.26 -6.29 4.83
N ILE A 126 1.17 -5.56 5.11
CA ILE A 126 -0.06 -6.14 5.64
C ILE A 126 -0.81 -6.91 4.55
N CYS A 127 -1.08 -6.24 3.43
CA CYS A 127 -1.96 -6.74 2.38
C CYS A 127 -1.22 -7.35 1.19
N GLY A 128 0.11 -7.24 1.11
CA GLY A 128 0.92 -7.69 -0.03
C GLY A 128 0.76 -6.84 -1.27
N THR A 129 -0.01 -5.76 -1.22
CA THR A 129 -0.23 -4.81 -2.31
C THR A 129 -0.61 -3.46 -1.72
N ALA A 130 -0.01 -2.41 -2.23
CA ALA A 130 -0.36 -1.04 -1.93
C ALA A 130 -0.34 -0.22 -3.21
N TYR A 131 -1.15 0.84 -3.25
CA TYR A 131 -1.28 1.72 -4.41
C TYR A 131 -1.03 3.14 -3.99
N ARG A 132 -0.37 3.88 -4.87
CA ARG A 132 -0.22 5.31 -4.78
C ARG A 132 -0.60 5.92 -6.12
N MET A 133 -1.39 6.94 -6.11
CA MET A 133 -1.75 7.72 -7.28
C MET A 133 -1.22 9.14 -7.09
N VAL A 134 -0.52 9.64 -8.08
CA VAL A 134 -0.12 11.05 -8.15
C VAL A 134 -1.06 11.71 -9.13
N MET A 135 -1.78 12.71 -8.66
CA MET A 135 -2.65 13.53 -9.49
C MET A 135 -2.02 14.92 -9.62
N PRO A 136 -1.94 15.47 -10.84
CA PRO A 136 -1.57 16.85 -11.00
C PRO A 136 -2.68 17.72 -10.42
N ASP A 137 -2.30 18.66 -9.57
CA ASP A 137 -3.21 19.70 -9.15
C ASP A 137 -3.36 20.73 -10.29
N THR A 138 -4.56 21.31 -10.42
CA THR A 138 -4.74 22.49 -11.29
C THR A 138 -4.26 23.68 -10.51
N PRO A 139 -3.10 24.28 -10.87
CA PRO A 139 -2.58 25.40 -10.10
C PRO A 139 -3.57 26.55 -10.15
N GLU A 140 -4.18 26.87 -9.03
CA GLU A 140 -4.92 28.13 -8.87
C GLU A 140 -3.94 29.31 -8.66
N ASP A 141 -2.70 29.01 -8.22
CA ASP A 141 -1.61 29.98 -8.08
C ASP A 141 -0.33 29.43 -8.73
N GLU A 142 0.35 30.29 -9.52
CA GLU A 142 1.55 29.93 -10.28
C GLU A 142 2.77 29.52 -9.42
N ASP A 143 2.68 29.64 -8.10
CA ASP A 143 3.76 29.38 -7.15
C ASP A 143 3.62 28.02 -6.42
N GLU A 144 2.52 27.27 -6.59
CA GLU A 144 2.35 25.97 -5.98
C GLU A 144 2.82 24.84 -6.90
N ALA A 145 3.45 23.85 -6.30
CA ALA A 145 3.90 22.69 -7.06
C ALA A 145 2.72 21.93 -7.67
N PRO A 146 2.80 21.48 -8.94
CA PRO A 146 1.68 20.89 -9.67
C PRO A 146 1.27 19.48 -9.22
N PHE A 147 1.76 19.02 -8.06
CA PHE A 147 1.50 17.64 -7.58
C PHE A 147 1.27 17.61 -6.08
N GLU A 148 0.26 16.91 -5.66
CA GLU A 148 -0.01 16.44 -4.31
C GLU A 148 0.50 15.01 -4.05
#